data_9585dd47ef22ab47f01b7de423be0adb
#
_entry.id   9585dd47ef22ab47f01b7de423be0adb
#
_cell.length_a   1.000
_cell.length_b   1.000
_cell.length_c   1.000
_cell.angle_alpha   90.00
_cell.angle_beta   90.00
_cell.angle_gamma   90.00
#
_symmetry.space_group_name_H-M   'P 1'
#
loop_
_entity.id
_entity.type
_entity.pdbx_description
1 polymer ?
#
loop_
_entity_poly.entity_id
_entity_poly.type
_entity_poly.pdbx_seq_one_letter_code
_entity_poly.pdbx_strand_id
1 'polypeptide(L)'
;MHTIEQIFINGEFVTPHGTEWFDLYNPATAQVMGQVRLADEVDAERAIAAAKAAFPAWSRTTKQERIAALKRMHAAVAARHDDLLEAVIEEYGAPASRSAWMASYPAEVIAQAIEALEVFEFVTPAGAATVQMTPLGVAGLITPWNSDAGFI
;
A
#
# COMPACT_ATOMS: atom_id res chain seq x y z
N MET A 1 -23.04 8.61 3.11
CA MET A 1 -21.90 9.31 3.70
C MET A 1 -20.96 8.24 4.25
N HIS A 2 -19.73 8.18 3.76
CA HIS A 2 -18.75 7.20 4.21
C HIS A 2 -18.08 7.69 5.49
N THR A 3 -17.93 6.81 6.49
CA THR A 3 -17.21 7.13 7.73
C THR A 3 -16.06 6.15 7.90
N ILE A 4 -14.83 6.66 7.87
CA ILE A 4 -13.60 5.87 8.04
C ILE A 4 -13.07 6.15 9.44
N GLU A 5 -13.27 5.19 10.35
CA GLU A 5 -12.96 5.33 11.79
C GLU A 5 -11.73 4.52 12.22
N GLN A 6 -11.16 3.73 11.31
CA GLN A 6 -10.11 2.77 11.65
C GLN A 6 -8.91 2.92 10.75
N ILE A 7 -7.74 2.64 11.33
CA ILE A 7 -6.46 2.46 10.62
C ILE A 7 -6.02 1.02 10.76
N PHE A 8 -5.16 0.56 9.85
CA PHE A 8 -4.67 -0.81 9.86
C PHE A 8 -3.27 -0.87 10.47
N ILE A 9 -3.11 -1.56 11.61
CA ILE A 9 -1.82 -1.75 12.29
C ILE A 9 -1.71 -3.20 12.74
N ASN A 10 -0.57 -3.83 12.47
CA ASN A 10 -0.24 -5.18 12.93
C ASN A 10 -1.27 -6.25 12.52
N GLY A 11 -1.84 -6.14 11.33
CA GLY A 11 -2.79 -7.13 10.82
C GLY A 11 -4.25 -6.90 11.23
N GLU A 12 -4.56 -5.81 11.95
CA GLU A 12 -5.89 -5.51 12.49
C GLU A 12 -6.32 -4.09 12.18
N PHE A 13 -7.63 -3.89 12.04
CA PHE A 13 -8.24 -2.57 12.02
C PHE A 13 -8.44 -2.08 13.45
N VAL A 14 -7.83 -0.94 13.79
CA VAL A 14 -7.86 -0.36 15.12
C VAL A 14 -8.34 1.08 15.08
N THR A 15 -8.97 1.54 16.15
CA THR A 15 -9.32 2.95 16.31
C THR A 15 -8.06 3.78 16.52
N PRO A 16 -7.83 4.88 15.77
CA PRO A 16 -6.70 5.77 15.99
C PRO A 16 -6.68 6.38 17.37
N HIS A 17 -5.50 6.71 17.90
CA HIS A 17 -5.32 7.59 19.04
C HIS A 17 -5.72 9.03 18.67
N GLY A 18 -5.39 9.45 17.46
CA GLY A 18 -5.80 10.74 16.93
C GLY A 18 -7.31 10.96 17.03
N THR A 19 -7.74 12.17 17.32
CA THR A 19 -9.15 12.53 17.53
C THR A 19 -9.70 13.49 16.50
N GLU A 20 -8.84 13.96 15.61
CA GLU A 20 -9.21 14.89 14.54
C GLU A 20 -9.99 14.18 13.44
N TRP A 21 -11.01 14.85 12.91
CA TRP A 21 -11.78 14.40 11.79
C TRP A 21 -11.56 15.31 10.59
N PHE A 22 -11.48 14.71 9.41
CA PHE A 22 -11.34 15.42 8.15
C PHE A 22 -12.49 15.07 7.23
N ASP A 23 -13.14 16.10 6.66
CA ASP A 23 -14.20 15.93 5.69
C ASP A 23 -13.63 15.51 4.33
N LEU A 24 -14.16 14.45 3.77
CA LEU A 24 -13.85 14.01 2.41
C LEU A 24 -14.82 14.69 1.43
N TYR A 25 -14.26 15.32 0.41
CA TYR A 25 -15.03 16.06 -0.58
C TYR A 25 -15.00 15.35 -1.92
N ASN A 26 -16.17 15.24 -2.55
CA ASN A 26 -16.23 14.86 -3.95
C ASN A 26 -15.72 16.03 -4.81
N PRO A 27 -14.63 15.87 -5.57
CA PRO A 27 -13.99 16.99 -6.29
C PRO A 27 -14.83 17.51 -7.45
N ALA A 28 -15.76 16.73 -8.00
CA ALA A 28 -16.63 17.16 -9.08
C ALA A 28 -17.80 18.03 -8.59
N THR A 29 -18.28 17.78 -7.38
CA THR A 29 -19.47 18.49 -6.82
C THR A 29 -19.12 19.45 -5.68
N ALA A 30 -17.91 19.34 -5.12
CA ALA A 30 -17.46 20.04 -3.91
C ALA A 30 -18.32 19.75 -2.66
N GLN A 31 -19.11 18.70 -2.69
CA GLN A 31 -19.93 18.28 -1.55
C GLN A 31 -19.17 17.30 -0.66
N VAL A 32 -19.43 17.36 0.65
CA VAL A 32 -18.91 16.39 1.61
C VAL A 32 -19.54 15.02 1.31
N MET A 33 -18.70 14.02 1.03
CA MET A 33 -19.10 12.66 0.76
C MET A 33 -18.85 11.72 1.93
N GLY A 34 -17.98 12.10 2.83
CA GLY A 34 -17.60 11.27 3.98
C GLY A 34 -16.72 12.02 4.97
N GLN A 35 -16.28 11.28 5.99
CA GLN A 35 -15.32 11.76 6.99
C GLN A 35 -14.31 10.67 7.30
N VAL A 36 -13.07 11.05 7.57
CA VAL A 36 -12.01 10.17 8.03
C VAL A 36 -11.47 10.67 9.36
N ARG A 37 -11.30 9.75 10.31
CA ARG A 37 -10.59 10.01 11.55
C ARG A 37 -9.10 9.91 11.31
N LEU A 38 -8.38 11.01 11.56
CA LEU A 38 -6.95 11.08 11.30
C LEU A 38 -6.16 10.37 12.40
N ALA A 39 -5.11 9.69 11.97
CA ALA A 39 -4.07 9.17 12.85
C ALA A 39 -3.15 10.32 13.29
N ASP A 40 -2.48 10.15 14.42
CA ASP A 40 -1.48 11.08 14.94
C ASP A 40 -0.09 10.43 15.10
N GLU A 41 0.82 11.14 15.75
CA GLU A 41 2.18 10.66 15.99
C GLU A 41 2.24 9.38 16.83
N VAL A 42 1.31 9.19 17.78
CA VAL A 42 1.22 7.99 18.61
C VAL A 42 0.87 6.78 17.75
N ASP A 43 -0.04 6.95 16.80
CA ASP A 43 -0.41 5.90 15.85
C ASP A 43 0.74 5.56 14.89
N ALA A 44 1.47 6.58 14.43
CA ALA A 44 2.66 6.39 13.61
C ALA A 44 3.74 5.60 14.38
N GLU A 45 3.99 5.90 15.64
CA GLU A 45 4.92 5.16 16.49
C GLU A 45 4.48 3.70 16.70
N ARG A 46 3.18 3.46 16.90
CA ARG A 46 2.62 2.10 17.01
C ARG A 46 2.82 1.30 15.72
N ALA A 47 2.57 1.93 14.56
CA ALA A 47 2.78 1.30 13.25
C ALA A 47 4.26 0.97 13.00
N ILE A 48 5.17 1.88 13.33
CA ILE A 48 6.63 1.68 13.24
C ILE A 48 7.07 0.54 14.17
N ALA A 49 6.56 0.50 15.39
CA ALA A 49 6.88 -0.56 16.35
C ALA A 49 6.43 -1.93 15.84
N ALA A 50 5.22 -2.02 15.28
CA ALA A 50 4.69 -3.24 14.69
C ALA A 50 5.53 -3.71 13.49
N ALA A 51 5.90 -2.80 12.60
CA ALA A 51 6.76 -3.11 11.45
C ALA A 51 8.16 -3.56 11.88
N LYS A 52 8.76 -2.91 12.90
CA LYS A 52 10.04 -3.33 13.49
C LYS A 52 9.95 -4.72 14.12
N ALA A 53 8.86 -5.05 14.80
CA ALA A 53 8.65 -6.37 15.39
C ALA A 53 8.51 -7.47 14.32
N ALA A 54 7.89 -7.18 13.19
CA ALA A 54 7.73 -8.12 12.08
C ALA A 54 9.02 -8.31 11.26
N PHE A 55 9.90 -7.32 11.21
CA PHE A 55 11.09 -7.30 10.35
C PHE A 55 12.03 -8.51 10.54
N PRO A 56 12.39 -8.99 11.76
CA PRO A 56 13.30 -10.11 11.92
C PRO A 56 12.82 -11.41 11.27
N ALA A 57 11.54 -11.67 11.26
CA ALA A 57 10.97 -12.82 10.57
C ALA A 57 10.91 -12.58 9.05
N TRP A 58 10.39 -11.44 8.63
CA TRP A 58 10.24 -11.10 7.22
C TRP A 58 11.58 -10.99 6.49
N SER A 59 12.61 -10.45 7.12
CA SER A 59 13.94 -10.31 6.54
C SER A 59 14.62 -11.63 6.17
N ARG A 60 14.19 -12.73 6.79
CA ARG A 60 14.71 -14.09 6.53
C ARG A 60 13.91 -14.89 5.53
N THR A 61 12.82 -14.33 4.99
CA THR A 61 12.03 -15.02 3.96
C THR A 61 12.85 -15.22 2.69
N THR A 62 12.62 -16.35 2.06
CA THR A 62 13.19 -16.69 0.76
C THR A 62 12.56 -15.84 -0.36
N LYS A 63 13.22 -15.81 -1.52
CA LYS A 63 12.69 -15.20 -2.74
C LYS A 63 11.31 -15.78 -3.11
N GLN A 64 11.16 -17.11 -3.02
CA GLN A 64 9.91 -17.82 -3.33
C GLN A 64 8.78 -17.45 -2.36
N GLU A 65 9.05 -17.32 -1.07
CA GLU A 65 8.07 -16.90 -0.07
C GLU A 65 7.60 -15.46 -0.32
N ARG A 66 8.50 -14.55 -0.73
CA ARG A 66 8.16 -13.18 -1.11
C ARG A 66 7.31 -13.12 -2.37
N ILE A 67 7.68 -13.92 -3.41
CA ILE A 67 6.86 -14.06 -4.63
C ILE A 67 5.47 -14.59 -4.27
N ALA A 68 5.38 -15.60 -3.42
CA ALA A 68 4.08 -16.13 -2.99
C ALA A 68 3.25 -15.10 -2.21
N ALA A 69 3.88 -14.24 -1.40
CA ALA A 69 3.20 -13.15 -0.72
C ALA A 69 2.67 -12.10 -1.70
N LEU A 70 3.50 -11.68 -2.68
CA LEU A 70 3.09 -10.75 -3.73
C LEU A 70 1.96 -11.32 -4.60
N LYS A 71 1.97 -12.61 -4.93
CA LYS A 71 0.88 -13.27 -5.68
C LYS A 71 -0.44 -13.25 -4.90
N ARG A 72 -0.42 -13.46 -3.58
CA ARG A 72 -1.63 -13.30 -2.73
C ARG A 72 -2.11 -11.86 -2.70
N MET A 73 -1.19 -10.89 -2.58
CA MET A 73 -1.51 -9.46 -2.59
C MET A 73 -2.12 -9.06 -3.94
N HIS A 74 -1.51 -9.47 -5.05
CA HIS A 74 -2.05 -9.26 -6.40
C HIS A 74 -3.49 -9.78 -6.52
N ALA A 75 -3.74 -11.03 -6.12
CA ALA A 75 -5.08 -11.61 -6.21
C ALA A 75 -6.10 -10.85 -5.35
N ALA A 76 -5.72 -10.41 -4.15
CA ALA A 76 -6.59 -9.64 -3.27
C ALA A 76 -6.94 -8.26 -3.86
N VAL A 77 -5.96 -7.56 -4.42
CA VAL A 77 -6.16 -6.25 -5.06
C VAL A 77 -6.98 -6.39 -6.33
N ALA A 78 -6.68 -7.36 -7.19
CA ALA A 78 -7.43 -7.62 -8.42
C ALA A 78 -8.91 -7.96 -8.15
N ALA A 79 -9.19 -8.68 -7.07
CA ALA A 79 -10.56 -9.00 -6.65
C ALA A 79 -11.36 -7.77 -6.18
N ARG A 80 -10.69 -6.65 -5.88
CA ARG A 80 -11.31 -5.39 -5.43
C ARG A 80 -11.32 -4.32 -6.52
N HIS A 81 -11.12 -4.70 -7.79
CA HIS A 81 -11.07 -3.76 -8.92
C HIS A 81 -12.28 -2.83 -8.97
N ASP A 82 -13.49 -3.35 -8.83
CA ASP A 82 -14.72 -2.54 -8.93
C ASP A 82 -14.87 -1.57 -7.76
N ASP A 83 -14.45 -1.97 -6.55
CA ASP A 83 -14.42 -1.09 -5.38
C ASP A 83 -13.40 0.03 -5.56
N LEU A 84 -12.22 -0.28 -6.13
CA LEU A 84 -11.20 0.71 -6.45
C LEU A 84 -11.69 1.67 -7.55
N LEU A 85 -12.40 1.16 -8.55
CA LEU A 85 -12.97 1.98 -9.61
C LEU A 85 -14.00 2.98 -9.07
N GLU A 86 -14.87 2.53 -8.18
CA GLU A 86 -15.86 3.40 -7.52
C GLU A 86 -15.18 4.49 -6.70
N ALA A 87 -14.19 4.12 -5.86
CA ALA A 87 -13.43 5.06 -5.05
C ALA A 87 -12.69 6.11 -5.91
N VAL A 88 -12.04 5.69 -7.00
CA VAL A 88 -11.35 6.61 -7.92
C VAL A 88 -12.32 7.59 -8.58
N ILE A 89 -13.50 7.16 -8.95
CA ILE A 89 -14.52 8.05 -9.56
C ILE A 89 -15.01 9.06 -8.53
N GLU A 90 -15.30 8.61 -7.31
CA GLU A 90 -15.91 9.45 -6.28
C GLU A 90 -14.92 10.37 -5.58
N GLU A 91 -13.72 9.85 -5.23
CA GLU A 91 -12.76 10.56 -4.39
C GLU A 91 -11.73 11.33 -5.20
N TYR A 92 -11.30 10.80 -6.34
CA TYR A 92 -10.33 11.48 -7.21
C TYR A 92 -11.00 12.33 -8.31
N GLY A 93 -12.21 11.96 -8.76
CA GLY A 93 -12.98 12.69 -9.76
C GLY A 93 -12.39 12.60 -11.17
N ALA A 94 -11.66 11.54 -11.48
CA ALA A 94 -11.10 11.34 -12.81
C ALA A 94 -12.20 11.01 -13.84
N PRO A 95 -11.98 11.35 -15.13
CA PRO A 95 -12.85 10.85 -16.21
C PRO A 95 -12.92 9.32 -16.21
N ALA A 96 -14.09 8.75 -16.55
CA ALA A 96 -14.32 7.30 -16.48
C ALA A 96 -13.24 6.46 -17.20
N SER A 97 -12.75 6.93 -18.36
CA SER A 97 -11.66 6.26 -19.08
C SER A 97 -10.35 6.21 -18.32
N ARG A 98 -10.04 7.26 -17.57
CA ARG A 98 -8.83 7.33 -16.73
C ARG A 98 -9.01 6.51 -15.45
N SER A 99 -10.20 6.54 -14.85
CA SER A 99 -10.53 5.80 -13.64
C SER A 99 -10.36 4.29 -13.82
N ALA A 100 -10.78 3.74 -14.96
CA ALA A 100 -10.60 2.32 -15.27
C ALA A 100 -9.12 1.89 -15.27
N TRP A 101 -8.25 2.70 -15.85
CA TRP A 101 -6.81 2.45 -15.79
C TRP A 101 -6.28 2.57 -14.36
N MET A 102 -6.67 3.61 -13.62
CA MET A 102 -6.22 3.82 -12.23
C MET A 102 -6.65 2.67 -11.31
N ALA A 103 -7.82 2.11 -11.50
CA ALA A 103 -8.30 0.96 -10.74
C ALA A 103 -7.55 -0.34 -11.03
N SER A 104 -7.04 -0.52 -12.27
CA SER A 104 -6.25 -1.69 -12.67
C SER A 104 -4.78 -1.58 -12.27
N TYR A 105 -4.25 -0.37 -12.25
CA TYR A 105 -2.82 -0.08 -12.09
C TYR A 105 -2.17 -0.69 -10.83
N PRO A 106 -2.81 -0.70 -9.65
CA PRO A 106 -2.22 -1.32 -8.45
C PRO A 106 -1.91 -2.81 -8.64
N ALA A 107 -2.80 -3.56 -9.26
CA ALA A 107 -2.56 -4.98 -9.56
C ALA A 107 -1.42 -5.16 -10.59
N GLU A 108 -1.37 -4.31 -11.61
CA GLU A 108 -0.30 -4.33 -12.62
C GLU A 108 1.08 -4.07 -12.00
N VAL A 109 1.21 -3.10 -11.09
CA VAL A 109 2.47 -2.79 -10.39
C VAL A 109 2.94 -3.99 -9.56
N ILE A 110 2.02 -4.66 -8.87
CA ILE A 110 2.37 -5.87 -8.10
C ILE A 110 2.82 -7.00 -9.05
N ALA A 111 2.17 -7.17 -10.20
CA ALA A 111 2.56 -8.16 -11.19
C ALA A 111 3.99 -7.88 -11.73
N GLN A 112 4.28 -6.63 -12.06
CA GLN A 112 5.62 -6.21 -12.47
C GLN A 112 6.68 -6.45 -11.38
N ALA A 113 6.34 -6.22 -10.12
CA ALA A 113 7.23 -6.51 -9.01
C ALA A 113 7.52 -8.01 -8.86
N ILE A 114 6.53 -8.88 -9.12
CA ILE A 114 6.71 -10.35 -9.15
C ILE A 114 7.69 -10.73 -10.28
N GLU A 115 7.46 -10.24 -11.50
CA GLU A 115 8.32 -10.52 -12.65
C GLU A 115 9.76 -10.05 -12.40
N ALA A 116 9.92 -8.84 -11.88
CA ALA A 116 11.23 -8.31 -11.51
C ALA A 116 11.92 -9.18 -10.44
N LEU A 117 11.19 -9.63 -9.43
CA LEU A 117 11.73 -10.46 -8.37
C LEU A 117 12.11 -11.87 -8.86
N GLU A 118 11.39 -12.44 -9.84
CA GLU A 118 11.69 -13.76 -10.41
C GLU A 118 13.09 -13.82 -11.02
N VAL A 119 13.53 -12.73 -11.66
CA VAL A 119 14.84 -12.65 -12.32
C VAL A 119 15.92 -11.97 -11.47
N PHE A 120 15.55 -11.34 -10.34
CA PHE A 120 16.49 -10.59 -9.51
C PHE A 120 17.45 -11.51 -8.76
N GLU A 121 18.75 -11.24 -8.90
CA GLU A 121 19.80 -11.96 -8.19
C GLU A 121 20.27 -11.17 -6.96
N PHE A 122 19.98 -11.71 -5.76
CA PHE A 122 20.41 -11.11 -4.51
C PHE A 122 21.89 -11.28 -4.18
N VAL A 123 22.54 -12.20 -4.88
CA VAL A 123 23.97 -12.49 -4.71
C VAL A 123 24.63 -12.48 -6.08
N THR A 124 25.56 -11.58 -6.31
CA THR A 124 26.25 -11.43 -7.58
C THR A 124 27.77 -11.45 -7.40
N PRO A 125 28.54 -12.11 -8.30
CA PRO A 125 29.99 -12.06 -8.27
C PRO A 125 30.50 -10.67 -8.67
N ALA A 126 31.58 -10.23 -8.02
CA ALA A 126 32.26 -8.97 -8.30
C ALA A 126 33.78 -9.19 -8.27
N GLY A 127 34.34 -9.72 -9.35
CA GLY A 127 35.73 -10.14 -9.40
C GLY A 127 36.01 -11.30 -8.43
N ALA A 128 36.90 -11.12 -7.48
CA ALA A 128 37.21 -12.09 -6.43
C ALA A 128 36.28 -12.00 -5.20
N ALA A 129 35.35 -11.03 -5.20
CA ALA A 129 34.39 -10.81 -4.12
C ALA A 129 32.96 -11.17 -4.54
N THR A 130 32.04 -11.17 -3.59
CA THR A 130 30.61 -11.36 -3.80
C THR A 130 29.86 -10.17 -3.22
N VAL A 131 28.93 -9.63 -3.97
CA VAL A 131 27.97 -8.60 -3.48
C VAL A 131 26.69 -9.30 -3.09
N GLN A 132 26.26 -9.08 -1.86
CA GLN A 132 24.97 -9.60 -1.35
C GLN A 132 24.05 -8.44 -1.02
N MET A 133 22.85 -8.45 -1.60
CA MET A 133 21.77 -7.52 -1.26
C MET A 133 21.06 -8.02 0.00
N THR A 134 20.93 -7.14 0.98
CA THR A 134 20.25 -7.45 2.26
C THR A 134 19.08 -6.52 2.48
N PRO A 135 18.04 -6.94 3.23
CA PRO A 135 16.91 -6.08 3.56
C PRO A 135 17.36 -4.83 4.32
N LEU A 136 16.88 -3.66 3.89
CA LEU A 136 17.27 -2.36 4.46
C LEU A 136 16.67 -2.12 5.87
N GLY A 137 15.49 -2.66 6.14
CA GLY A 137 14.75 -2.42 7.37
C GLY A 137 13.32 -1.99 7.11
N VAL A 138 12.77 -1.24 8.04
CA VAL A 138 11.45 -0.62 7.92
C VAL A 138 11.57 0.66 7.11
N ALA A 139 10.69 0.84 6.14
CA ALA A 139 10.60 2.04 5.32
C ALA A 139 9.28 2.79 5.60
N GLY A 140 9.33 4.10 5.58
CA GLY A 140 8.14 4.95 5.59
C GLY A 140 7.76 5.29 4.15
N LEU A 141 6.54 4.97 3.75
CA LEU A 141 6.01 5.31 2.43
C LEU A 141 5.21 6.61 2.56
N ILE A 142 5.68 7.68 1.91
CA ILE A 142 4.98 8.95 1.82
C ILE A 142 4.54 9.12 0.38
N THR A 143 3.31 8.75 0.11
CA THR A 143 2.77 8.71 -1.25
C THR A 143 2.23 10.08 -1.68
N PRO A 144 2.33 10.43 -2.96
CA PRO A 144 1.67 11.62 -3.48
C PRO A 144 0.15 11.39 -3.60
N TRP A 145 -0.59 12.48 -3.75
CA TRP A 145 -2.05 12.49 -3.83
C TRP A 145 -2.61 12.14 -5.22
N ASN A 146 -1.78 12.05 -6.24
CA ASN A 146 -2.21 12.01 -7.65
C ASN A 146 -2.33 10.62 -8.27
N SER A 147 -2.22 9.56 -7.47
CA SER A 147 -2.51 8.19 -7.87
C SER A 147 -2.73 7.36 -6.62
N ASP A 148 -3.92 6.94 -6.37
CA ASP A 148 -4.39 6.26 -5.16
C ASP A 148 -3.54 5.03 -4.74
N ALA A 149 -4.11 3.83 -4.80
CA ALA A 149 -3.47 2.59 -4.38
C ALA A 149 -2.26 2.15 -5.25
N GLY A 150 -1.99 2.83 -6.36
CA GLY A 150 -0.88 2.48 -7.26
C GLY A 150 0.52 2.83 -6.74
N PHE A 151 0.62 3.56 -5.63
CA PHE A 151 1.89 3.96 -5.02
C PHE A 151 2.25 3.19 -3.74
N ILE A 152 1.43 2.24 -3.32
CA ILE A 152 1.60 1.49 -2.07
C ILE A 152 2.34 0.16 -2.29
#